data_8d1b5469a9138d48906a671adca1c619
#
_entry.id   8d1b5469a9138d48906a671adca1c619
#
_cell.length_a   1.000
_cell.length_b   1.000
_cell.length_c   1.000
_cell.angle_alpha   90.00
_cell.angle_beta   90.00
_cell.angle_gamma   90.00
#
_symmetry.space_group_name_H-M   'P 1'
#
loop_
_entity.id
_entity.type
_entity.pdbx_description
1 polymer ?
#
loop_
_entity_poly.entity_id
_entity_poly.type
_entity_poly.pdbx_seq_one_letter_code
_entity_poly.pdbx_strand_id
1 'polypeptide(L)'
;QRYNLQPMGWEEITHFCKPESKAICYSWLNSNTKPLEMAEAGYPVVLANANRLYFDFAYCNHHEEKGLNWGGYTDEYRSFDWEPLIHPNVIGMNAQLWGEVIRSFSQVEWQIYPKIYGLAERAWNNRSVLTLGDYNQLVYEVFLPQLAESNRNFHIQQPGILANDLH
;
A
#
# COMPACT_ATOMS: atom_id res chain seq x y z
N GLN A 1 30.57 8.19 11.05
CA GLN A 1 29.71 8.56 9.90
C GLN A 1 30.61 9.03 8.72
N ARG A 2 31.20 8.06 8.01
CA ARG A 2 32.18 8.35 6.95
C ARG A 2 31.57 9.01 5.71
N TYR A 3 30.26 8.85 5.47
CA TYR A 3 29.61 9.26 4.22
C TYR A 3 28.39 10.15 4.39
N ASN A 4 28.06 10.57 5.59
CA ASN A 4 26.87 11.38 5.90
C ASN A 4 25.56 10.80 5.29
N LEU A 5 25.42 9.46 5.31
CA LEU A 5 24.26 8.75 4.80
C LEU A 5 23.29 8.49 5.93
N GLN A 6 21.98 8.59 5.63
CA GLN A 6 20.92 8.18 6.52
C GLN A 6 20.57 6.72 6.23
N PRO A 7 20.68 5.80 7.19
CA PRO A 7 20.27 4.43 6.99
C PRO A 7 18.75 4.31 6.89
N MET A 8 18.28 3.33 6.14
CA MET A 8 16.88 2.96 6.09
C MET A 8 16.73 1.44 5.99
N GLY A 9 15.65 0.92 6.49
CA GLY A 9 15.36 -0.52 6.46
C GLY A 9 13.97 -0.84 6.96
N TRP A 10 13.62 -2.10 6.86
CA TRP A 10 12.39 -2.63 7.42
C TRP A 10 12.41 -2.55 8.94
N GLU A 11 11.30 -2.71 9.59
CA GLU A 11 11.14 -2.51 11.05
C GLU A 11 12.15 -3.29 11.89
N GLU A 12 12.70 -4.39 11.37
CA GLU A 12 13.75 -5.18 12.02
C GLU A 12 15.07 -4.41 12.19
N ILE A 13 15.27 -3.30 11.44
CA ILE A 13 16.45 -2.43 11.61
C ILE A 13 16.53 -1.88 13.05
N THR A 14 15.41 -1.79 13.75
CA THR A 14 15.35 -1.35 15.14
C THR A 14 16.09 -2.27 16.11
N HIS A 15 16.39 -3.51 15.71
CA HIS A 15 17.23 -4.41 16.49
C HIS A 15 18.72 -4.03 16.45
N PHE A 16 19.14 -3.26 15.44
CA PHE A 16 20.55 -2.93 15.19
C PHE A 16 20.85 -1.43 15.29
N CYS A 17 19.88 -0.59 14.94
CA CYS A 17 20.02 0.85 14.93
C CYS A 17 19.15 1.46 16.03
N LYS A 18 19.77 2.30 16.87
CA LYS A 18 19.02 3.09 17.86
C LYS A 18 18.41 4.34 17.23
N PRO A 19 17.41 4.99 17.88
CA PRO A 19 16.75 6.19 17.35
C PRO A 19 17.71 7.34 17.01
N GLU A 20 18.80 7.48 17.77
CA GLU A 20 19.82 8.51 17.55
C GLU A 20 20.53 8.40 16.19
N SER A 21 20.49 7.20 15.57
CA SER A 21 20.97 6.99 14.20
C SER A 21 20.12 7.69 13.15
N LYS A 22 18.87 8.10 13.52
CA LYS A 22 17.84 8.62 12.62
C LYS A 22 17.53 7.67 11.45
N ALA A 23 17.70 6.36 11.67
CA ALA A 23 17.34 5.36 10.69
C ALA A 23 15.85 5.47 10.33
N ILE A 24 15.52 5.51 9.05
CA ILE A 24 14.13 5.47 8.58
C ILE A 24 13.66 4.02 8.64
N CYS A 25 12.57 3.79 9.37
CA CYS A 25 12.00 2.45 9.57
C CYS A 25 10.73 2.28 8.71
N TYR A 26 10.75 1.29 7.84
CA TYR A 26 9.58 0.88 7.08
C TYR A 26 8.81 -0.16 7.88
N SER A 27 7.57 0.16 8.27
CA SER A 27 6.70 -0.77 8.98
C SER A 27 5.79 -1.50 8.02
N TRP A 28 5.95 -2.82 7.91
CA TRP A 28 5.21 -3.66 6.96
C TRP A 28 4.17 -4.57 7.61
N LEU A 29 4.30 -4.84 8.92
CA LEU A 29 3.32 -5.65 9.64
C LEU A 29 1.93 -4.99 9.63
N ASN A 30 0.89 -5.83 9.60
CA ASN A 30 -0.50 -5.42 9.46
C ASN A 30 -1.12 -4.95 10.79
N SER A 31 -0.41 -4.10 11.53
CA SER A 31 -0.90 -3.51 12.77
C SER A 31 -0.39 -2.09 12.93
N ASN A 32 -1.12 -1.27 13.69
CA ASN A 32 -0.64 0.07 14.06
C ASN A 32 0.22 0.07 15.34
N THR A 33 0.37 -1.07 16.00
CA THR A 33 1.13 -1.17 17.26
C THR A 33 2.63 -0.97 17.01
N LYS A 34 3.19 -1.73 16.07
CA LYS A 34 4.63 -1.66 15.79
C LYS A 34 5.09 -0.30 15.25
N PRO A 35 4.41 0.31 14.25
CA PRO A 35 4.78 1.65 13.80
C PRO A 35 4.60 2.71 14.89
N LEU A 36 3.61 2.57 15.78
CA LEU A 36 3.44 3.48 16.92
C LEU A 36 4.63 3.36 17.90
N GLU A 37 4.99 2.16 18.31
CA GLU A 37 6.17 1.90 19.18
C GLU A 37 7.45 2.53 18.62
N MET A 38 7.70 2.36 17.32
CA MET A 38 8.86 2.94 16.64
C MET A 38 8.79 4.47 16.62
N ALA A 39 7.63 5.03 16.30
CA ALA A 39 7.43 6.47 16.24
C ALA A 39 7.59 7.12 17.63
N GLU A 40 7.03 6.51 18.68
CA GLU A 40 7.19 6.94 20.09
C GLU A 40 8.64 6.83 20.55
N ALA A 41 9.37 5.82 20.11
CA ALA A 41 10.80 5.67 20.37
C ALA A 41 11.67 6.71 19.65
N GLY A 42 11.11 7.50 18.71
CA GLY A 42 11.79 8.57 18.01
C GLY A 42 12.36 8.23 16.63
N TYR A 43 12.00 7.07 16.07
CA TYR A 43 12.38 6.76 14.69
C TYR A 43 11.46 7.46 13.68
N PRO A 44 12.01 7.99 12.57
CA PRO A 44 11.21 8.32 11.40
C PRO A 44 10.59 7.03 10.82
N VAL A 45 9.27 7.00 10.68
CA VAL A 45 8.53 5.79 10.25
C VAL A 45 7.84 6.04 8.91
N VAL A 46 7.96 5.07 8.00
CA VAL A 46 7.19 4.98 6.76
C VAL A 46 6.23 3.80 6.87
N LEU A 47 4.94 4.05 6.67
CA LEU A 47 3.92 2.99 6.69
C LEU A 47 3.95 2.22 5.37
N ALA A 48 4.09 0.90 5.45
CA ALA A 48 4.12 -0.02 4.31
C ALA A 48 3.30 -1.29 4.59
N ASN A 49 2.17 -1.14 5.28
CA ASN A 49 1.32 -2.25 5.73
C ASN A 49 1.01 -3.23 4.60
N ALA A 50 1.45 -4.48 4.72
CA ALA A 50 1.43 -5.44 3.62
C ALA A 50 0.02 -5.69 3.07
N ASN A 51 -0.99 -5.88 3.93
CA ASN A 51 -2.37 -6.13 3.50
C ASN A 51 -3.12 -4.89 2.95
N ARG A 52 -2.42 -3.76 2.83
CA ARG A 52 -2.96 -2.49 2.30
C ARG A 52 -2.15 -1.96 1.13
N LEU A 53 -0.84 -2.14 1.21
CA LEU A 53 0.13 -1.44 0.36
C LEU A 53 1.08 -2.38 -0.40
N TYR A 54 0.95 -3.72 -0.27
CA TYR A 54 1.66 -4.65 -1.14
C TYR A 54 0.82 -4.91 -2.39
N PHE A 55 1.18 -4.24 -3.46
CA PHE A 55 0.42 -4.27 -4.71
C PHE A 55 0.67 -5.51 -5.55
N ASP A 56 1.71 -6.28 -5.22
CA ASP A 56 1.95 -7.62 -5.74
C ASP A 56 1.00 -8.70 -5.17
N PHE A 57 0.21 -8.37 -4.15
CA PHE A 57 -0.86 -9.27 -3.72
C PHE A 57 -1.99 -9.33 -4.75
N ALA A 58 -2.58 -10.52 -4.88
CA ALA A 58 -3.76 -10.73 -5.70
C ALA A 58 -4.93 -9.85 -5.22
N TYR A 59 -5.82 -9.51 -6.13
CA TYR A 59 -6.98 -8.67 -5.80
C TYR A 59 -8.02 -9.43 -4.97
N CYS A 60 -8.22 -10.71 -5.28
CA CYS A 60 -9.15 -11.57 -4.55
C CYS A 60 -8.72 -13.03 -4.57
N ASN A 61 -9.47 -13.89 -3.88
CA ASN A 61 -9.27 -15.34 -3.88
C ASN A 61 -9.89 -15.98 -5.13
N HIS A 62 -9.26 -15.78 -6.26
CA HIS A 62 -9.69 -16.41 -7.51
C HIS A 62 -8.49 -17.02 -8.25
N HIS A 63 -8.68 -18.19 -8.86
CA HIS A 63 -7.57 -18.95 -9.47
C HIS A 63 -6.92 -18.27 -10.70
N GLU A 64 -7.63 -17.33 -11.33
CA GLU A 64 -7.11 -16.53 -12.47
C GLU A 64 -6.40 -15.25 -12.01
N GLU A 65 -6.55 -14.88 -10.73
CA GLU A 65 -5.90 -13.70 -10.20
C GLU A 65 -4.37 -13.86 -10.17
N LYS A 66 -3.71 -12.80 -10.59
CA LYS A 66 -2.24 -12.73 -10.58
C LYS A 66 -1.80 -12.05 -9.29
N GLY A 67 -0.80 -12.60 -8.66
CA GLY A 67 -0.24 -12.00 -7.45
C GLY A 67 0.02 -13.02 -6.35
N LEU A 68 0.65 -12.57 -5.30
CA LEU A 68 0.89 -13.34 -4.08
C LEU A 68 -0.33 -13.24 -3.15
N ASN A 69 -0.47 -14.21 -2.24
CA ASN A 69 -1.59 -14.25 -1.30
C ASN A 69 -1.20 -14.68 0.12
N TRP A 70 0.09 -14.79 0.41
CA TRP A 70 0.59 -15.27 1.71
C TRP A 70 0.19 -14.37 2.90
N GLY A 71 -0.04 -13.06 2.64
CA GLY A 71 -0.48 -12.08 3.64
C GLY A 71 -1.91 -11.60 3.43
N GLY A 72 -2.67 -12.22 2.52
CA GLY A 72 -4.04 -11.86 2.17
C GLY A 72 -4.16 -11.32 0.75
N TYR A 73 -5.19 -10.52 0.52
CA TYR A 73 -5.51 -9.90 -0.76
C TYR A 73 -5.49 -8.39 -0.62
N THR A 74 -5.16 -7.68 -1.68
CA THR A 74 -5.15 -6.21 -1.72
C THR A 74 -5.81 -5.73 -2.99
N ASP A 75 -6.97 -5.09 -2.84
CA ASP A 75 -7.69 -4.41 -3.90
C ASP A 75 -7.66 -2.88 -3.69
N GLU A 76 -8.31 -2.15 -4.55
CA GLU A 76 -8.42 -0.69 -4.47
C GLU A 76 -9.17 -0.22 -3.22
N TYR A 77 -10.10 -1.01 -2.72
CA TYR A 77 -10.84 -0.69 -1.49
C TYR A 77 -9.97 -0.87 -0.26
N ARG A 78 -9.21 -1.94 -0.19
CA ARG A 78 -8.30 -2.18 0.94
C ARG A 78 -7.18 -1.15 1.02
N SER A 79 -6.69 -0.68 -0.12
CA SER A 79 -5.69 0.39 -0.13
C SER A 79 -6.27 1.76 0.28
N PHE A 80 -7.59 1.95 0.11
CA PHE A 80 -8.32 3.15 0.50
C PHE A 80 -8.93 3.05 1.91
N ASP A 81 -9.66 1.97 2.22
CA ASP A 81 -10.51 1.84 3.40
C ASP A 81 -9.72 1.41 4.65
N TRP A 82 -8.89 2.31 5.13
CA TRP A 82 -8.16 2.16 6.39
C TRP A 82 -7.72 3.52 6.91
N GLU A 83 -7.43 3.61 8.22
CA GLU A 83 -6.89 4.82 8.82
C GLU A 83 -5.40 4.65 9.08
N PRO A 84 -4.54 5.38 8.33
CA PRO A 84 -3.11 5.42 8.59
C PRO A 84 -2.82 5.97 9.98
N LEU A 85 -1.78 5.45 10.64
CA LEU A 85 -1.31 6.00 11.89
C LEU A 85 -0.86 7.46 11.69
N ILE A 86 -1.42 8.37 12.49
CA ILE A 86 -1.02 9.78 12.54
C ILE A 86 -0.12 10.00 13.74
N HIS A 87 1.13 10.33 13.50
CA HIS A 87 2.12 10.65 14.53
C HIS A 87 3.18 11.59 13.93
N PRO A 88 3.77 12.56 14.69
CA PRO A 88 4.80 13.48 14.18
C PRO A 88 6.00 12.78 13.53
N ASN A 89 6.35 11.60 13.98
CA ASN A 89 7.45 10.79 13.46
C ASN A 89 7.03 9.83 12.33
N VAL A 90 5.75 9.75 11.97
CA VAL A 90 5.32 9.08 10.73
C VAL A 90 5.49 10.08 9.59
N ILE A 91 6.47 9.83 8.75
CA ILE A 91 6.93 10.75 7.70
C ILE A 91 6.31 10.49 6.33
N GLY A 92 5.56 9.39 6.19
CA GLY A 92 4.88 9.04 4.94
C GLY A 92 4.47 7.58 4.87
N MET A 93 4.05 7.18 3.68
CA MET A 93 3.70 5.79 3.37
C MET A 93 4.24 5.39 2.00
N ASN A 94 4.38 4.07 1.79
CA ASN A 94 4.97 3.52 0.59
C ASN A 94 4.27 2.22 0.21
N ALA A 95 3.86 2.08 -1.06
CA ALA A 95 3.42 0.80 -1.59
C ALA A 95 4.61 0.00 -2.15
N GLN A 96 4.51 -1.31 -2.06
CA GLN A 96 5.49 -2.24 -2.59
C GLN A 96 4.90 -3.01 -3.78
N LEU A 97 5.72 -3.23 -4.79
CA LEU A 97 5.43 -4.15 -5.88
C LEU A 97 6.62 -5.10 -6.03
N TRP A 98 6.57 -6.22 -5.32
CA TRP A 98 7.63 -7.23 -5.37
C TRP A 98 7.63 -7.99 -6.69
N GLY A 99 8.80 -8.42 -7.11
CA GLY A 99 9.02 -8.92 -8.48
C GLY A 99 8.74 -10.39 -8.71
N GLU A 100 8.42 -11.19 -7.68
CA GLU A 100 8.39 -12.65 -7.76
C GLU A 100 7.44 -13.18 -8.83
N VAL A 101 6.31 -12.52 -9.01
CA VAL A 101 5.26 -12.95 -9.95
C VAL A 101 5.11 -12.04 -11.17
N ILE A 102 5.89 -10.97 -11.25
CA ILE A 102 5.84 -10.01 -12.37
C ILE A 102 6.55 -10.60 -13.59
N ARG A 103 5.89 -10.61 -14.75
CA ARG A 103 6.41 -11.17 -16.01
C ARG A 103 6.44 -10.15 -17.16
N SER A 104 5.73 -9.02 -17.03
CA SER A 104 5.65 -8.00 -18.08
C SER A 104 5.31 -6.64 -17.49
N PHE A 105 5.58 -5.58 -18.27
CA PHE A 105 5.19 -4.21 -17.88
C PHE A 105 3.66 -4.06 -17.80
N SER A 106 2.93 -4.71 -18.70
CA SER A 106 1.47 -4.74 -18.63
C SER A 106 0.94 -5.35 -17.33
N GLN A 107 1.65 -6.34 -16.77
CA GLN A 107 1.31 -6.90 -15.46
C GLN A 107 1.66 -5.93 -14.32
N VAL A 108 2.71 -5.15 -14.43
CA VAL A 108 3.03 -4.06 -13.48
C VAL A 108 1.85 -3.08 -13.42
N GLU A 109 1.39 -2.59 -14.56
CA GLU A 109 0.25 -1.68 -14.65
C GLU A 109 -1.01 -2.30 -14.04
N TRP A 110 -1.30 -3.56 -14.39
CA TRP A 110 -2.43 -4.32 -13.87
C TRP A 110 -2.38 -4.48 -12.33
N GLN A 111 -1.21 -4.70 -11.75
CA GLN A 111 -1.04 -4.81 -10.31
C GLN A 111 -1.15 -3.46 -9.58
N ILE A 112 -0.69 -2.39 -10.20
CA ILE A 112 -0.70 -1.07 -9.61
C ILE A 112 -2.07 -0.41 -9.69
N TYR A 113 -2.74 -0.50 -10.83
CA TYR A 113 -4.02 0.16 -11.07
C TYR A 113 -5.19 -0.79 -10.86
N PRO A 114 -6.20 -0.38 -10.06
CA PRO A 114 -6.42 0.93 -9.45
C PRO A 114 -5.90 1.10 -8.01
N LYS A 115 -5.23 0.13 -7.39
CA LYS A 115 -4.79 0.17 -5.96
C LYS A 115 -4.06 1.46 -5.58
N ILE A 116 -3.27 2.03 -6.51
CA ILE A 116 -2.47 3.23 -6.25
C ILE A 116 -3.31 4.45 -5.91
N TYR A 117 -4.57 4.51 -6.34
CA TYR A 117 -5.46 5.62 -6.02
C TYR A 117 -5.81 5.65 -4.54
N GLY A 118 -5.99 4.47 -3.91
CA GLY A 118 -6.19 4.35 -2.47
C GLY A 118 -4.98 4.82 -1.69
N LEU A 119 -3.78 4.42 -2.08
CA LEU A 119 -2.54 4.93 -1.49
C LEU A 119 -2.45 6.45 -1.65
N ALA A 120 -2.69 6.98 -2.85
CA ALA A 120 -2.57 8.41 -3.11
C ALA A 120 -3.53 9.22 -2.23
N GLU A 121 -4.79 8.79 -2.12
CA GLU A 121 -5.78 9.45 -1.27
C GLU A 121 -5.34 9.44 0.21
N ARG A 122 -4.87 8.30 0.72
CA ARG A 122 -4.42 8.19 2.12
C ARG A 122 -3.10 8.91 2.40
N ALA A 123 -2.20 8.97 1.43
CA ALA A 123 -0.94 9.69 1.58
C ALA A 123 -1.14 11.22 1.54
N TRP A 124 -2.10 11.69 0.75
CA TRP A 124 -2.40 13.11 0.61
C TRP A 124 -3.32 13.63 1.71
N ASN A 125 -4.32 12.82 2.09
CA ASN A 125 -5.31 13.14 3.09
C ASN A 125 -5.25 12.12 4.24
N ASN A 126 -4.61 12.47 5.34
CA ASN A 126 -4.52 11.61 6.54
C ASN A 126 -5.91 11.13 7.01
N ARG A 127 -6.91 11.98 6.83
CA ARG A 127 -8.32 11.64 7.02
C ARG A 127 -9.04 12.00 5.74
N SER A 128 -9.38 11.00 4.94
CA SER A 128 -10.16 11.22 3.74
C SER A 128 -11.53 11.78 4.09
N VAL A 129 -11.94 12.78 3.32
CA VAL A 129 -13.31 13.30 3.36
C VAL A 129 -14.22 12.53 2.41
N LEU A 130 -13.64 11.68 1.55
CA LEU A 130 -14.40 10.84 0.63
C LEU A 130 -15.02 9.66 1.38
N THR A 131 -16.29 9.41 1.13
CA THR A 131 -16.91 8.14 1.48
C THR A 131 -16.39 7.03 0.56
N LEU A 132 -16.59 5.78 0.92
CA LEU A 132 -16.27 4.64 0.04
C LEU A 132 -17.03 4.73 -1.28
N GLY A 133 -18.29 5.25 -1.26
CA GLY A 133 -19.08 5.48 -2.46
C GLY A 133 -18.47 6.53 -3.40
N ASP A 134 -18.07 7.68 -2.83
CA ASP A 134 -17.43 8.76 -3.61
C ASP A 134 -16.10 8.29 -4.21
N TYR A 135 -15.29 7.55 -3.42
CA TYR A 135 -14.05 6.98 -3.91
C TYR A 135 -14.27 6.01 -5.06
N ASN A 136 -15.24 5.10 -4.89
CA ASN A 136 -15.63 4.15 -5.94
C ASN A 136 -16.05 4.87 -7.23
N GLN A 137 -16.88 5.91 -7.12
CA GLN A 137 -17.30 6.71 -8.26
C GLN A 137 -16.10 7.35 -8.96
N LEU A 138 -15.17 7.95 -8.22
CA LEU A 138 -13.94 8.52 -8.81
C LEU A 138 -13.10 7.46 -9.53
N VAL A 139 -12.91 6.29 -8.93
CA VAL A 139 -12.11 5.22 -9.54
C VAL A 139 -12.76 4.77 -10.86
N TYR A 140 -14.03 4.38 -10.83
CA TYR A 140 -14.66 3.71 -11.97
C TYR A 140 -15.23 4.67 -13.03
N GLU A 141 -15.64 5.87 -12.65
CA GLU A 141 -16.21 6.85 -13.62
C GLU A 141 -15.20 7.87 -14.12
N VAL A 142 -14.06 8.05 -13.43
CA VAL A 142 -13.06 9.05 -13.82
C VAL A 142 -11.71 8.41 -14.13
N PHE A 143 -11.09 7.71 -13.16
CA PHE A 143 -9.69 7.30 -13.29
C PHE A 143 -9.50 6.12 -14.25
N LEU A 144 -10.34 5.08 -14.18
CA LEU A 144 -10.24 3.96 -15.12
C LEU A 144 -10.52 4.37 -16.57
N PRO A 145 -11.52 5.21 -16.90
CA PRO A 145 -11.67 5.76 -18.24
C PRO A 145 -10.43 6.51 -18.73
N GLN A 146 -9.82 7.36 -17.91
CA GLN A 146 -8.59 8.07 -18.27
C GLN A 146 -7.41 7.13 -18.55
N LEU A 147 -7.29 6.04 -17.79
CA LEU A 147 -6.28 5.00 -18.06
C LEU A 147 -6.55 4.32 -19.40
N ALA A 148 -7.80 3.98 -19.69
CA ALA A 148 -8.20 3.38 -20.96
C ALA A 148 -7.89 4.30 -22.16
N GLU A 149 -8.23 5.59 -22.07
CA GLU A 149 -7.89 6.60 -23.08
C GLU A 149 -6.37 6.73 -23.29
N SER A 150 -5.60 6.58 -22.21
CA SER A 150 -4.13 6.60 -22.24
C SER A 150 -3.51 5.25 -22.64
N ASN A 151 -4.32 4.28 -23.05
CA ASN A 151 -3.91 2.91 -23.43
C ASN A 151 -3.06 2.23 -22.33
N ARG A 152 -3.43 2.43 -21.07
CA ARG A 152 -2.81 1.78 -19.91
C ARG A 152 -3.60 0.55 -19.51
N ASN A 153 -2.88 -0.47 -19.03
CA ASN A 153 -3.52 -1.65 -18.49
C ASN A 153 -3.93 -1.43 -17.02
N PHE A 154 -5.02 -2.05 -16.61
CA PHE A 154 -5.50 -1.98 -15.24
C PHE A 154 -6.37 -3.19 -14.90
N HIS A 155 -6.51 -3.48 -13.63
CA HIS A 155 -7.43 -4.51 -13.15
C HIS A 155 -8.86 -3.96 -13.14
N ILE A 156 -9.80 -4.80 -13.57
CA ILE A 156 -11.23 -4.57 -13.39
C ILE A 156 -11.77 -5.75 -12.60
N GLN A 157 -12.43 -5.48 -11.49
CA GLN A 157 -13.09 -6.51 -10.72
C GLN A 157 -14.13 -7.22 -11.59
N GLN A 158 -14.05 -8.54 -11.71
CA GLN A 158 -14.99 -9.29 -12.52
C GLN A 158 -16.38 -9.24 -11.87
N PRO A 159 -17.45 -8.98 -12.63
CA PRO A 159 -18.82 -9.04 -12.11
C PRO A 159 -19.10 -10.42 -11.52
N GLY A 160 -19.51 -10.46 -10.25
CA GLY A 160 -19.87 -11.71 -9.55
C GLY A 160 -18.85 -12.20 -8.52
N ILE A 161 -17.64 -11.64 -8.48
CA ILE A 161 -16.73 -11.83 -7.35
C ILE A 161 -17.12 -10.77 -6.31
N LEU A 162 -18.05 -11.13 -5.45
CA LEU A 162 -18.50 -10.23 -4.39
C LEU A 162 -17.50 -10.21 -3.24
N ALA A 163 -17.40 -9.06 -2.59
CA ALA A 163 -16.62 -8.81 -1.37
C ALA A 163 -16.93 -9.74 -0.18
N ASN A 164 -17.83 -10.72 -0.35
CA ASN A 164 -18.21 -11.69 0.67
C ASN A 164 -17.15 -12.76 0.93
N ASP A 165 -16.10 -12.87 0.10
CA ASP A 165 -14.98 -13.79 0.32
C ASP A 165 -13.83 -13.14 1.12
N LEU A 166 -14.10 -11.99 1.75
CA LEU A 166 -13.11 -11.19 2.49
C LEU A 166 -13.12 -11.46 4.02
N HIS A 167 -13.52 -12.66 4.44
CA HIS A 167 -13.45 -13.07 5.87
C HIS A 167 -12.33 -14.05 6.14
#